data_834460a1ae618e07653cedb46d61a84a
#
_entry.id   834460a1ae618e07653cedb46d61a84a
#
_cell.length_a   1.000
_cell.length_b   1.000
_cell.length_c   1.000
_cell.angle_alpha   90.00
_cell.angle_beta   90.00
_cell.angle_gamma   90.00
#
_symmetry.space_group_name_H-M   'P 1'
#
loop_
_entity.id
_entity.type
_entity.pdbx_description
1 polymer ?
#
loop_
_entity_poly.entity_id
_entity_poly.type
_entity_poly.pdbx_seq_one_letter_code
_entity_poly.pdbx_strand_id
1 'polypeptide(L)'
;MNIAFFVSSLLSAYWNGAATYYRGLIKALHERGHTITVYEPDAYERQQHRDLSPPAWARVVVYKNDEDAALHALEAARRHADVIVKASGIGVFDELLEAAVLEVKKPQNYIVYCDVDAPATLERVAENLDDPFRELIPRYDFVFTYGGGSPVVQGYESLGARLCVPIYNGLDPETHHPVPPESRFEAHLGFLGHRLPDREARVEEFFLSAAEQLPDRQFLLGGIGWDTKTLPSNVKNIGHVYTPDHNAFNCTPRAVLNISRASMARYGFSPATRVFEAAGAAACLITDAWVGIEEFFEPDEEILVAHSGEEVAAHVVHLTPDRAREIGQAAQRRVLAQHTYAQRAAQLDEILEGAFV
;
A
#
# COMPACT_ATOMS: atom_id res chain seq x y z
N MET A 1 12.99 -8.47 19.42
CA MET A 1 12.94 -7.02 19.78
C MET A 1 11.52 -6.63 20.14
N ASN A 2 11.37 -5.57 20.94
CA ASN A 2 10.09 -4.90 21.20
C ASN A 2 9.96 -3.73 20.21
N ILE A 3 8.98 -3.76 19.31
CA ILE A 3 8.79 -2.74 18.29
C ILE A 3 7.47 -2.00 18.55
N ALA A 4 7.52 -0.68 18.62
CA ALA A 4 6.37 0.19 18.77
C ALA A 4 6.08 0.89 17.45
N PHE A 5 4.87 0.72 16.90
CA PHE A 5 4.43 1.37 15.69
C PHE A 5 3.39 2.45 15.98
N PHE A 6 3.63 3.68 15.54
CA PHE A 6 2.64 4.76 15.50
C PHE A 6 2.10 4.86 14.07
N VAL A 7 0.86 4.45 13.86
CA VAL A 7 0.22 4.32 12.55
C VAL A 7 -1.16 4.95 12.53
N SER A 8 -1.73 5.12 11.34
CA SER A 8 -3.07 5.65 11.14
C SER A 8 -4.17 4.76 11.75
N SER A 9 -4.16 3.48 11.48
CA SER A 9 -4.92 2.41 12.17
C SER A 9 -4.51 1.04 11.65
N LEU A 10 -4.41 0.08 12.56
CA LEU A 10 -4.29 -1.35 12.26
C LEU A 10 -5.67 -2.00 12.18
N LEU A 11 -6.60 -1.54 13.04
CA LEU A 11 -7.92 -2.17 13.23
C LEU A 11 -8.93 -1.77 12.16
N SER A 12 -8.66 -0.71 11.39
CA SER A 12 -9.59 -0.21 10.39
C SER A 12 -8.91 0.16 9.07
N ALA A 13 -9.43 -0.38 7.96
CA ALA A 13 -9.10 0.04 6.61
C ALA A 13 -9.97 1.22 6.11
N TYR A 14 -10.88 1.72 6.93
CA TYR A 14 -11.75 2.83 6.58
C TYR A 14 -10.94 4.12 6.40
N TRP A 15 -10.97 4.68 5.19
CA TRP A 15 -10.11 5.81 4.77
C TRP A 15 -8.62 5.62 5.11
N ASN A 16 -8.14 4.38 4.99
CA ASN A 16 -6.79 4.00 5.38
C ASN A 16 -6.18 2.99 4.38
N GLY A 17 -5.62 3.50 3.30
CA GLY A 17 -4.98 2.68 2.26
C GLY A 17 -3.74 1.90 2.73
N ALA A 18 -3.12 2.32 3.83
CA ALA A 18 -1.93 1.66 4.37
C ALA A 18 -2.24 0.50 5.32
N ALA A 19 -3.53 0.26 5.68
CA ALA A 19 -3.90 -0.77 6.64
C ALA A 19 -3.39 -2.17 6.25
N THR A 20 -3.51 -2.56 4.99
CA THR A 20 -3.04 -3.86 4.49
C THR A 20 -1.52 -4.00 4.67
N TYR A 21 -0.76 -2.94 4.35
CA TYR A 21 0.68 -2.92 4.55
C TYR A 21 1.05 -3.12 6.03
N TYR A 22 0.46 -2.35 6.93
CA TYR A 22 0.73 -2.49 8.36
C TYR A 22 0.38 -3.88 8.87
N ARG A 23 -0.78 -4.41 8.50
CA ARG A 23 -1.24 -5.75 8.90
C ARG A 23 -0.28 -6.83 8.45
N GLY A 24 0.10 -6.83 7.20
CA GLY A 24 1.00 -7.82 6.62
C GLY A 24 2.40 -7.76 7.23
N LEU A 25 3.01 -6.57 7.27
CA LEU A 25 4.37 -6.41 7.77
C LEU A 25 4.46 -6.70 9.28
N ILE A 26 3.55 -6.16 10.08
CA ILE A 26 3.54 -6.31 11.55
C ILE A 26 3.29 -7.77 11.94
N LYS A 27 2.35 -8.47 11.27
CA LYS A 27 2.12 -9.90 11.47
C LYS A 27 3.38 -10.70 11.17
N ALA A 28 4.01 -10.46 10.04
CA ALA A 28 5.22 -11.17 9.64
C ALA A 28 6.42 -10.90 10.59
N LEU A 29 6.55 -9.68 11.13
CA LEU A 29 7.54 -9.39 12.17
C LEU A 29 7.25 -10.15 13.48
N HIS A 30 5.98 -10.25 13.88
CA HIS A 30 5.59 -11.06 15.03
C HIS A 30 5.94 -12.54 14.84
N GLU A 31 5.67 -13.11 13.68
CA GLU A 31 6.00 -14.49 13.32
C GLU A 31 7.52 -14.76 13.36
N ARG A 32 8.34 -13.74 13.21
CA ARG A 32 9.80 -13.78 13.38
C ARG A 32 10.26 -13.60 14.83
N GLY A 33 9.33 -13.53 15.78
CA GLY A 33 9.61 -13.51 17.22
C GLY A 33 9.70 -12.11 17.83
N HIS A 34 9.28 -11.05 17.13
CA HIS A 34 9.20 -9.72 17.71
C HIS A 34 7.92 -9.53 18.53
N THR A 35 8.01 -8.71 19.58
CA THR A 35 6.86 -8.25 20.35
C THR A 35 6.41 -6.91 19.80
N ILE A 36 5.19 -6.86 19.28
CA ILE A 36 4.70 -5.66 18.60
C ILE A 36 3.64 -4.94 19.44
N THR A 37 3.80 -3.63 19.59
CA THR A 37 2.77 -2.73 20.12
C THR A 37 2.44 -1.69 19.05
N VAL A 38 1.17 -1.58 18.70
CA VAL A 38 0.67 -0.59 17.73
C VAL A 38 -0.09 0.49 18.49
N TYR A 39 0.26 1.73 18.24
CA TYR A 39 -0.42 2.92 18.75
C TYR A 39 -1.16 3.59 17.62
N GLU A 40 -2.48 3.74 17.75
CA GLU A 40 -3.34 4.36 16.74
C GLU A 40 -4.29 5.37 17.38
N PRO A 41 -4.57 6.53 16.73
CA PRO A 41 -5.51 7.51 17.26
C PRO A 41 -6.96 7.09 17.07
N ASP A 42 -7.83 7.48 18.00
CA ASP A 42 -9.28 7.46 17.80
C ASP A 42 -9.70 8.67 16.95
N ALA A 43 -9.50 8.56 15.64
CA ALA A 43 -9.74 9.62 14.67
C ALA A 43 -10.46 9.10 13.42
N TYR A 44 -11.12 10.02 12.69
CA TYR A 44 -11.80 9.74 11.40
C TYR A 44 -12.82 8.60 11.47
N GLU A 45 -13.48 8.43 12.59
CA GLU A 45 -14.47 7.35 12.83
C GLU A 45 -13.93 5.92 12.62
N ARG A 46 -12.60 5.75 12.52
CA ARG A 46 -11.97 4.45 12.24
C ARG A 46 -12.33 3.40 13.30
N GLN A 47 -12.47 3.83 14.57
CA GLN A 47 -12.83 2.92 15.65
C GLN A 47 -14.29 2.42 15.57
N GLN A 48 -15.16 3.14 14.85
CA GLN A 48 -16.55 2.73 14.57
C GLN A 48 -16.62 1.82 13.32
N HIS A 49 -15.62 1.89 12.45
CA HIS A 49 -15.52 1.14 11.19
C HIS A 49 -14.38 0.12 11.22
N ARG A 50 -14.21 -0.59 12.34
CA ARG A 50 -13.23 -1.67 12.44
C ARG A 50 -13.63 -2.84 11.55
N ASP A 51 -12.70 -3.32 10.75
CA ASP A 51 -12.82 -4.53 9.93
C ASP A 51 -11.85 -5.65 10.39
N LEU A 52 -11.05 -5.35 11.43
CA LEU A 52 -10.18 -6.31 12.10
C LEU A 52 -10.44 -6.25 13.62
N SER A 53 -10.67 -7.41 14.24
CA SER A 53 -10.62 -7.54 15.70
C SER A 53 -9.18 -7.42 16.19
N PRO A 54 -8.92 -6.97 17.43
CA PRO A 54 -7.57 -6.91 17.96
C PRO A 54 -6.85 -8.26 17.78
N PRO A 55 -5.78 -8.31 16.98
CA PRO A 55 -5.14 -9.57 16.65
C PRO A 55 -4.24 -10.07 17.79
N ALA A 56 -4.03 -11.39 17.87
CA ALA A 56 -3.12 -11.97 18.85
C ALA A 56 -1.64 -11.64 18.61
N TRP A 57 -1.29 -11.27 17.37
CA TRP A 57 0.09 -10.96 16.95
C TRP A 57 0.52 -9.50 17.18
N ALA A 58 -0.37 -8.64 17.68
CA ALA A 58 0.01 -7.27 18.08
C ALA A 58 -0.87 -6.76 19.22
N ARG A 59 -0.25 -6.11 20.20
CA ARG A 59 -0.99 -5.31 21.18
C ARG A 59 -1.38 -3.98 20.54
N VAL A 60 -2.66 -3.68 20.44
CA VAL A 60 -3.14 -2.40 19.93
C VAL A 60 -3.56 -1.48 21.06
N VAL A 61 -3.01 -0.29 21.06
CA VAL A 61 -3.32 0.79 22.01
C VAL A 61 -3.97 1.93 21.24
N VAL A 62 -5.28 2.09 21.41
CA VAL A 62 -6.01 3.23 20.83
C VAL A 62 -5.92 4.40 21.83
N TYR A 63 -5.36 5.52 21.37
CA TYR A 63 -5.28 6.74 22.18
C TYR A 63 -6.30 7.78 21.69
N LYS A 64 -6.73 8.63 22.62
CA LYS A 64 -7.68 9.70 22.32
C LYS A 64 -7.11 10.67 21.28
N ASN A 65 -7.98 11.29 20.50
CA ASN A 65 -7.61 12.30 19.51
C ASN A 65 -7.30 13.66 20.20
N ASP A 66 -6.29 13.66 21.06
CA ASP A 66 -5.70 14.85 21.70
C ASP A 66 -4.18 14.71 21.83
N GLU A 67 -3.47 15.83 21.86
CA GLU A 67 -2.01 15.88 21.88
C GLU A 67 -1.41 15.23 23.13
N ASP A 68 -2.02 15.45 24.30
CA ASP A 68 -1.52 14.88 25.56
C ASP A 68 -1.59 13.35 25.54
N ALA A 69 -2.67 12.78 24.98
CA ALA A 69 -2.83 11.34 24.81
C ALA A 69 -1.81 10.75 23.83
N ALA A 70 -1.51 11.46 22.74
CA ALA A 70 -0.47 11.06 21.78
C ALA A 70 0.92 11.05 22.44
N LEU A 71 1.26 12.10 23.21
CA LEU A 71 2.53 12.18 23.94
C LEU A 71 2.63 11.14 25.08
N HIS A 72 1.53 10.85 25.78
CA HIS A 72 1.50 9.77 26.76
C HIS A 72 1.71 8.39 26.14
N ALA A 73 1.12 8.15 24.94
CA ALA A 73 1.36 6.92 24.19
C ALA A 73 2.84 6.79 23.79
N LEU A 74 3.46 7.88 23.37
CA LEU A 74 4.88 7.92 23.03
C LEU A 74 5.77 7.65 24.24
N GLU A 75 5.48 8.24 25.39
CA GLU A 75 6.23 7.98 26.62
C GLU A 75 6.05 6.52 27.11
N ALA A 76 4.88 5.91 26.87
CA ALA A 76 4.69 4.49 27.13
C ALA A 76 5.55 3.62 26.19
N ALA A 77 5.60 3.94 24.88
CA ALA A 77 6.47 3.26 23.93
C ALA A 77 7.95 3.38 24.31
N ARG A 78 8.40 4.59 24.71
CA ARG A 78 9.77 4.86 25.13
C ARG A 78 10.28 3.93 26.23
N ARG A 79 9.40 3.45 27.12
CA ARG A 79 9.80 2.61 28.27
C ARG A 79 10.18 1.19 27.87
N HIS A 80 9.64 0.68 26.76
CA HIS A 80 9.69 -0.75 26.45
C HIS A 80 10.23 -1.05 25.05
N ALA A 81 10.21 -0.07 24.11
CA ALA A 81 10.55 -0.33 22.74
C ALA A 81 12.07 -0.24 22.49
N ASP A 82 12.58 -1.25 21.79
CA ASP A 82 13.91 -1.26 21.19
C ASP A 82 13.90 -0.48 19.88
N VAL A 83 12.75 -0.47 19.18
CA VAL A 83 12.52 0.29 17.95
C VAL A 83 11.20 1.03 18.04
N ILE A 84 11.21 2.33 17.76
CA ILE A 84 9.99 3.14 17.64
C ILE A 84 9.85 3.59 16.20
N VAL A 85 8.77 3.16 15.56
CA VAL A 85 8.44 3.46 14.17
C VAL A 85 7.32 4.49 14.15
N LYS A 86 7.57 5.68 13.61
CA LYS A 86 6.54 6.67 13.27
C LYS A 86 6.22 6.56 11.79
N ALA A 87 5.00 6.13 11.46
CA ALA A 87 4.55 6.11 10.07
C ALA A 87 4.06 7.48 9.62
N SER A 88 4.25 7.81 8.33
CA SER A 88 3.64 9.00 7.72
C SER A 88 2.12 8.83 7.59
N GLY A 89 1.40 9.94 7.45
CA GLY A 89 -0.03 9.92 7.13
C GLY A 89 -0.93 9.30 8.21
N ILE A 90 -0.60 9.47 9.48
CA ILE A 90 -1.50 9.14 10.60
C ILE A 90 -2.79 9.95 10.45
N GLY A 91 -2.66 11.20 9.99
CA GLY A 91 -3.73 12.12 9.68
C GLY A 91 -4.04 13.10 10.82
N VAL A 92 -3.63 12.79 12.04
CA VAL A 92 -3.67 13.68 13.21
C VAL A 92 -2.33 13.65 13.92
N PHE A 93 -1.89 14.80 14.42
CA PHE A 93 -0.63 14.95 15.17
C PHE A 93 0.63 14.50 14.40
N ASP A 94 0.61 14.50 13.05
CA ASP A 94 1.76 14.05 12.26
C ASP A 94 3.01 14.89 12.57
N GLU A 95 2.94 16.21 12.48
CA GLU A 95 4.06 17.11 12.79
C GLU A 95 4.53 16.99 14.24
N LEU A 96 3.58 16.92 15.18
CA LEU A 96 3.89 16.72 16.60
C LEU A 96 4.68 15.44 16.83
N LEU A 97 4.20 14.32 16.29
CA LEU A 97 4.81 13.01 16.47
C LEU A 97 6.14 12.88 15.71
N GLU A 98 6.26 13.51 14.52
CA GLU A 98 7.51 13.57 13.74
C GLU A 98 8.66 14.18 14.58
N ALA A 99 8.37 15.25 15.32
CA ALA A 99 9.37 15.85 16.20
C ALA A 99 9.51 15.09 17.53
N ALA A 100 8.40 14.75 18.20
CA ALA A 100 8.41 14.19 19.54
C ALA A 100 9.06 12.80 19.62
N VAL A 101 8.95 11.96 18.59
CA VAL A 101 9.61 10.63 18.59
C VAL A 101 11.14 10.74 18.66
N LEU A 102 11.72 11.83 18.17
CA LEU A 102 13.15 12.06 18.22
C LEU A 102 13.63 12.44 19.63
N GLU A 103 12.77 13.06 20.43
CA GLU A 103 13.08 13.46 21.81
C GLU A 103 13.07 12.26 22.80
N VAL A 104 12.46 11.14 22.40
CA VAL A 104 12.47 9.90 23.20
C VAL A 104 13.59 8.94 22.84
N LYS A 105 14.52 9.36 21.98
CA LYS A 105 15.72 8.60 21.60
C LYS A 105 16.58 8.27 22.82
N LYS A 106 17.07 7.05 22.87
CA LYS A 106 18.03 6.54 23.86
C LYS A 106 19.20 5.87 23.13
N PRO A 107 20.35 5.66 23.80
CA PRO A 107 21.46 4.93 23.18
C PRO A 107 21.11 3.50 22.74
N GLN A 108 20.09 2.88 23.35
CA GLN A 108 19.71 1.49 23.15
C GLN A 108 18.50 1.31 22.23
N ASN A 109 17.89 2.38 21.73
CA ASN A 109 16.74 2.26 20.83
C ASN A 109 16.99 2.92 19.48
N TYR A 110 16.25 2.49 18.46
CA TYR A 110 16.22 3.12 17.15
C TYR A 110 14.91 3.87 16.93
N ILE A 111 15.01 5.04 16.30
CA ILE A 111 13.86 5.83 15.86
C ILE A 111 13.79 5.77 14.35
N VAL A 112 12.69 5.25 13.86
CA VAL A 112 12.44 4.99 12.43
C VAL A 112 11.30 5.85 11.92
N TYR A 113 11.49 6.47 10.79
CA TYR A 113 10.41 7.04 10.00
C TYR A 113 9.99 6.05 8.93
N CYS A 114 8.71 5.66 8.91
CA CYS A 114 8.14 4.78 7.90
C CYS A 114 7.23 5.59 6.98
N ASP A 115 7.72 5.93 5.80
CA ASP A 115 6.96 6.75 4.86
C ASP A 115 6.15 5.88 3.90
N VAL A 116 4.83 5.90 4.10
CA VAL A 116 3.88 5.17 3.26
C VAL A 116 3.44 5.94 2.02
N ASP A 117 3.91 7.19 1.84
CA ASP A 117 3.64 8.02 0.66
C ASP A 117 4.86 8.89 0.31
N ALA A 118 6.04 8.28 0.28
CA ALA A 118 7.32 8.95 0.12
C ALA A 118 7.42 9.90 -1.09
N PRO A 119 6.86 9.60 -2.28
CA PRO A 119 6.80 10.57 -3.37
C PRO A 119 6.12 11.89 -2.98
N ALA A 120 4.97 11.81 -2.31
CA ALA A 120 4.22 13.01 -1.89
C ALA A 120 4.95 13.76 -0.76
N THR A 121 5.58 13.06 0.18
CA THR A 121 6.40 13.67 1.22
C THR A 121 7.56 14.45 0.62
N LEU A 122 8.31 13.85 -0.32
CA LEU A 122 9.45 14.50 -0.97
C LEU A 122 9.03 15.69 -1.83
N GLU A 123 7.89 15.61 -2.55
CA GLU A 123 7.32 16.75 -3.29
C GLU A 123 7.00 17.91 -2.33
N ARG A 124 6.30 17.65 -1.23
CA ARG A 124 5.96 18.65 -0.20
C ARG A 124 7.21 19.34 0.35
N VAL A 125 8.23 18.57 0.71
CA VAL A 125 9.49 19.09 1.28
C VAL A 125 10.30 19.86 0.23
N ALA A 126 10.22 19.47 -1.06
CA ALA A 126 10.90 20.18 -2.14
C ALA A 126 10.23 21.51 -2.48
N GLU A 127 8.90 21.57 -2.44
CA GLU A 127 8.11 22.78 -2.72
C GLU A 127 8.16 23.81 -1.57
N ASN A 128 8.30 23.33 -0.33
CA ASN A 128 8.40 24.17 0.85
C ASN A 128 9.75 24.01 1.54
N LEU A 129 10.65 24.98 1.32
CA LEU A 129 12.00 24.96 1.93
C LEU A 129 11.96 25.16 3.45
N ASP A 130 10.87 25.73 3.98
CA ASP A 130 10.66 25.96 5.42
C ASP A 130 9.83 24.83 6.05
N ASP A 131 9.62 23.70 5.35
CA ASP A 131 8.92 22.53 5.90
C ASP A 131 9.67 22.00 7.13
N PRO A 132 9.02 21.95 8.32
CA PRO A 132 9.70 21.57 9.55
C PRO A 132 10.23 20.13 9.53
N PHE A 133 9.64 19.24 8.74
CA PHE A 133 10.10 17.86 8.60
C PHE A 133 11.50 17.76 7.98
N ARG A 134 11.90 18.74 7.16
CA ARG A 134 13.21 18.79 6.50
C ARG A 134 14.37 18.69 7.49
N GLU A 135 14.28 19.41 8.61
CA GLU A 135 15.32 19.41 9.66
C GLU A 135 15.29 18.14 10.52
N LEU A 136 14.16 17.41 10.52
CA LEU A 136 14.02 16.19 11.30
C LEU A 136 14.59 14.96 10.59
N ILE A 137 14.60 14.94 9.25
CA ILE A 137 15.06 13.78 8.45
C ILE A 137 16.43 13.27 8.86
N PRO A 138 17.49 14.10 9.02
CA PRO A 138 18.83 13.62 9.41
C PRO A 138 18.91 13.04 10.83
N ARG A 139 17.88 13.28 11.66
CA ARG A 139 17.85 12.86 13.07
C ARG A 139 17.29 11.44 13.25
N TYR A 140 16.54 10.92 12.26
CA TYR A 140 16.10 9.54 12.27
C TYR A 140 17.26 8.57 12.05
N ASP A 141 17.22 7.40 12.70
CA ASP A 141 18.23 6.36 12.45
C ASP A 141 18.01 5.72 11.06
N PHE A 142 16.75 5.47 10.72
CA PHE A 142 16.34 4.89 9.45
C PHE A 142 15.10 5.60 8.88
N VAL A 143 15.03 5.66 7.57
CA VAL A 143 13.82 5.96 6.81
C VAL A 143 13.45 4.71 6.02
N PHE A 144 12.28 4.15 6.27
CA PHE A 144 11.72 3.07 5.46
C PHE A 144 10.58 3.60 4.61
N THR A 145 10.51 3.14 3.36
CA THR A 145 9.46 3.57 2.43
C THR A 145 8.79 2.36 1.82
N TYR A 146 7.50 2.40 1.53
CA TYR A 146 6.88 1.27 0.84
C TYR A 146 6.91 1.39 -0.69
N GLY A 147 7.53 2.40 -1.23
CA GLY A 147 7.64 2.60 -2.67
C GLY A 147 8.70 3.63 -3.05
N GLY A 148 8.86 3.86 -4.36
CA GLY A 148 9.68 4.91 -4.93
C GLY A 148 11.13 4.55 -5.28
N GLY A 149 11.62 3.39 -4.88
CA GLY A 149 12.93 2.86 -5.26
C GLY A 149 14.08 3.85 -5.15
N SER A 150 15.05 3.75 -6.07
CA SER A 150 16.23 4.61 -6.09
C SER A 150 15.94 6.11 -6.13
N PRO A 151 14.92 6.63 -6.84
CA PRO A 151 14.61 8.07 -6.81
C PRO A 151 14.23 8.57 -5.41
N VAL A 152 13.45 7.80 -4.66
CA VAL A 152 13.06 8.15 -3.30
C VAL A 152 14.24 8.02 -2.34
N VAL A 153 15.04 6.98 -2.46
CA VAL A 153 16.28 6.82 -1.67
C VAL A 153 17.19 8.03 -1.84
N GLN A 154 17.50 8.39 -3.09
CA GLN A 154 18.33 9.57 -3.40
C GLN A 154 17.69 10.87 -2.88
N GLY A 155 16.37 11.00 -2.96
CA GLY A 155 15.65 12.14 -2.40
C GLY A 155 15.87 12.29 -0.90
N TYR A 156 15.68 11.24 -0.13
CA TYR A 156 15.91 11.25 1.32
C TYR A 156 17.39 11.43 1.70
N GLU A 157 18.30 10.77 1.00
CA GLU A 157 19.74 10.93 1.22
C GLU A 157 20.20 12.37 0.94
N SER A 158 19.67 13.01 -0.10
CA SER A 158 19.95 14.43 -0.40
C SER A 158 19.45 15.39 0.68
N LEU A 159 18.45 14.98 1.47
CA LEU A 159 17.93 15.69 2.63
C LEU A 159 18.65 15.29 3.93
N GLY A 160 19.69 14.46 3.84
CA GLY A 160 20.53 14.07 4.96
C GLY A 160 20.06 12.84 5.73
N ALA A 161 19.13 12.05 5.20
CA ALA A 161 18.78 10.76 5.80
C ALA A 161 20.03 9.87 5.93
N ARG A 162 20.22 9.23 7.08
CA ARG A 162 21.38 8.36 7.34
C ARG A 162 21.32 7.06 6.55
N LEU A 163 20.12 6.50 6.45
CA LEU A 163 19.83 5.32 5.66
C LEU A 163 18.36 5.38 5.24
N CYS A 164 18.10 5.29 3.95
CA CYS A 164 16.76 5.15 3.39
C CYS A 164 16.68 3.82 2.65
N VAL A 165 15.70 2.98 3.02
CA VAL A 165 15.51 1.65 2.41
C VAL A 165 14.05 1.43 2.07
N PRO A 166 13.72 1.07 0.81
CA PRO A 166 12.40 0.64 0.44
C PRO A 166 12.07 -0.73 1.07
N ILE A 167 11.02 -0.75 1.89
CA ILE A 167 10.35 -1.95 2.39
C ILE A 167 9.00 -1.98 1.70
N TYR A 168 8.97 -2.52 0.50
CA TYR A 168 7.82 -2.50 -0.39
C TYR A 168 6.57 -3.16 0.18
N ASN A 169 5.43 -2.84 -0.39
CA ASN A 169 4.23 -3.65 -0.25
C ASN A 169 4.53 -5.13 -0.59
N GLY A 170 3.69 -6.01 -0.11
CA GLY A 170 3.84 -7.44 -0.34
C GLY A 170 2.50 -8.16 -0.28
N LEU A 171 2.57 -9.47 -0.44
CA LEU A 171 1.44 -10.36 -0.30
C LEU A 171 1.40 -10.96 1.12
N ASP A 172 0.23 -10.96 1.75
CA ASP A 172 -0.11 -11.95 2.78
C ASP A 172 -0.90 -13.09 2.10
N PRO A 173 -0.30 -14.29 1.93
CA PRO A 173 -0.96 -15.41 1.24
C PRO A 173 -2.19 -15.97 1.97
N GLU A 174 -2.34 -15.68 3.27
CA GLU A 174 -3.53 -16.10 4.02
C GLU A 174 -4.74 -15.21 3.71
N THR A 175 -4.51 -13.95 3.36
CA THR A 175 -5.58 -13.00 3.07
C THR A 175 -5.93 -12.93 1.57
N HIS A 176 -4.92 -13.04 0.69
CA HIS A 176 -5.14 -12.95 -0.76
C HIS A 176 -4.62 -14.22 -1.47
N HIS A 177 -5.57 -15.01 -1.94
CA HIS A 177 -5.35 -16.31 -2.58
C HIS A 177 -6.48 -16.62 -3.58
N PRO A 178 -6.29 -17.60 -4.49
CA PRO A 178 -7.34 -18.02 -5.40
C PRO A 178 -8.58 -18.54 -4.67
N VAL A 179 -9.75 -18.11 -5.16
CA VAL A 179 -11.06 -18.61 -4.73
C VAL A 179 -11.92 -18.93 -5.96
N PRO A 180 -13.00 -19.70 -5.84
CA PRO A 180 -13.94 -19.92 -6.93
C PRO A 180 -14.50 -18.60 -7.44
N PRO A 181 -14.71 -18.45 -8.79
CA PRO A 181 -15.32 -17.26 -9.35
C PRO A 181 -16.78 -17.09 -8.91
N GLU A 182 -17.22 -15.84 -8.82
CA GLU A 182 -18.60 -15.48 -8.47
C GLU A 182 -19.26 -14.69 -9.62
N SER A 183 -20.41 -15.13 -10.10
CA SER A 183 -21.10 -14.55 -11.26
C SER A 183 -21.42 -13.06 -11.12
N ARG A 184 -21.57 -12.55 -9.90
CA ARG A 184 -21.77 -11.09 -9.66
C ARG A 184 -20.60 -10.22 -10.13
N PHE A 185 -19.39 -10.79 -10.24
CA PHE A 185 -18.15 -10.14 -10.65
C PHE A 185 -17.71 -10.50 -12.07
N GLU A 186 -18.51 -11.24 -12.83
CA GLU A 186 -18.19 -11.55 -14.22
C GLU A 186 -18.03 -10.29 -15.07
N ALA A 187 -16.88 -10.14 -15.71
CA ALA A 187 -16.55 -9.04 -16.61
C ALA A 187 -15.33 -9.38 -17.48
N HIS A 188 -15.11 -8.59 -18.51
CA HIS A 188 -13.88 -8.66 -19.30
C HIS A 188 -12.73 -7.94 -18.61
N LEU A 189 -13.03 -6.83 -17.90
CA LEU A 189 -12.08 -6.08 -17.11
C LEU A 189 -12.74 -5.57 -15.83
N GLY A 190 -12.09 -5.81 -14.70
CA GLY A 190 -12.48 -5.25 -13.39
C GLY A 190 -11.51 -4.17 -12.93
N PHE A 191 -12.01 -3.07 -12.38
CA PHE A 191 -11.23 -2.08 -11.65
C PHE A 191 -11.85 -1.87 -10.27
N LEU A 192 -11.03 -1.95 -9.23
CA LEU A 192 -11.45 -1.71 -7.86
C LEU A 192 -10.64 -0.58 -7.25
N GLY A 193 -11.26 0.54 -6.99
CA GLY A 193 -10.61 1.70 -6.36
C GLY A 193 -11.57 2.84 -6.12
N HIS A 194 -11.33 3.59 -5.02
CA HIS A 194 -12.12 4.78 -4.73
C HIS A 194 -11.81 5.90 -5.75
N ARG A 195 -12.79 6.75 -6.00
CA ARG A 195 -12.62 7.96 -6.77
C ARG A 195 -11.82 8.97 -5.95
N LEU A 196 -10.54 9.14 -6.31
CA LEU A 196 -9.63 10.08 -5.67
C LEU A 196 -9.25 11.18 -6.66
N PRO A 197 -9.17 12.45 -6.25
CA PRO A 197 -8.84 13.56 -7.14
C PRO A 197 -7.54 13.37 -7.93
N ASP A 198 -6.51 12.81 -7.28
CA ASP A 198 -5.18 12.56 -7.87
C ASP A 198 -5.09 11.29 -8.74
N ARG A 199 -6.19 10.54 -8.89
CA ARG A 199 -6.28 9.35 -9.72
C ARG A 199 -7.43 9.38 -10.72
N GLU A 200 -8.43 10.23 -10.54
CA GLU A 200 -9.65 10.24 -11.36
C GLU A 200 -9.34 10.38 -12.86
N ALA A 201 -8.51 11.36 -13.23
CA ALA A 201 -8.13 11.56 -14.65
C ALA A 201 -7.48 10.31 -15.28
N ARG A 202 -6.67 9.59 -14.50
CA ARG A 202 -6.07 8.34 -14.97
C ARG A 202 -7.09 7.19 -15.09
N VAL A 203 -8.11 7.15 -14.23
CA VAL A 203 -9.21 6.18 -14.38
C VAL A 203 -10.05 6.50 -15.63
N GLU A 204 -10.27 7.78 -15.93
CA GLU A 204 -10.92 8.20 -17.17
C GLU A 204 -10.11 7.75 -18.38
N GLU A 205 -8.81 7.99 -18.38
CA GLU A 205 -7.91 7.64 -19.49
C GLU A 205 -7.79 6.12 -19.69
N PHE A 206 -7.48 5.36 -18.64
CA PHE A 206 -7.14 3.94 -18.78
C PHE A 206 -8.35 3.01 -18.74
N PHE A 207 -9.38 3.33 -17.94
CA PHE A 207 -10.51 2.43 -17.73
C PHE A 207 -11.76 2.87 -18.52
N LEU A 208 -12.19 4.13 -18.36
CA LEU A 208 -13.43 4.58 -19.01
C LEU A 208 -13.26 4.72 -20.51
N SER A 209 -12.14 5.26 -20.99
CA SER A 209 -11.81 5.34 -22.41
C SER A 209 -11.73 3.96 -23.05
N ALA A 210 -11.14 2.95 -22.39
CA ALA A 210 -11.14 1.59 -22.89
C ALA A 210 -12.57 1.00 -22.98
N ALA A 211 -13.42 1.30 -22.00
CA ALA A 211 -14.82 0.86 -22.01
C ALA A 211 -15.61 1.50 -23.16
N GLU A 212 -15.41 2.79 -23.43
CA GLU A 212 -16.05 3.50 -24.57
C GLU A 212 -15.66 2.91 -25.92
N GLN A 213 -14.41 2.47 -26.08
CA GLN A 213 -13.91 1.84 -27.31
C GLN A 213 -14.46 0.42 -27.51
N LEU A 214 -14.94 -0.23 -26.46
CA LEU A 214 -15.38 -1.63 -26.47
C LEU A 214 -16.83 -1.79 -25.97
N PRO A 215 -17.83 -1.20 -26.63
CA PRO A 215 -19.22 -1.18 -26.16
C PRO A 215 -19.83 -2.57 -25.96
N ASP A 216 -19.32 -3.59 -26.65
CA ASP A 216 -19.79 -4.98 -26.59
C ASP A 216 -19.07 -5.79 -25.46
N ARG A 217 -18.19 -5.17 -24.71
CA ARG A 217 -17.47 -5.79 -23.59
C ARG A 217 -18.00 -5.26 -22.28
N GLN A 218 -18.04 -6.12 -21.28
CA GLN A 218 -18.49 -5.77 -19.92
C GLN A 218 -17.32 -5.32 -19.05
N PHE A 219 -17.46 -4.16 -18.42
CA PHE A 219 -16.51 -3.60 -17.50
C PHE A 219 -17.13 -3.52 -16.09
N LEU A 220 -16.35 -3.80 -15.07
CA LEU A 220 -16.80 -3.81 -13.67
C LEU A 220 -16.02 -2.78 -12.87
N LEU A 221 -16.73 -1.83 -12.27
CA LEU A 221 -16.19 -0.75 -11.47
C LEU A 221 -16.60 -0.92 -10.01
N GLY A 222 -15.64 -1.17 -9.13
CA GLY A 222 -15.84 -1.19 -7.68
C GLY A 222 -15.15 -0.02 -7.00
N GLY A 223 -15.71 0.43 -5.88
CA GLY A 223 -15.19 1.52 -5.06
C GLY A 223 -16.21 2.60 -4.77
N ILE A 224 -15.87 3.52 -3.86
CA ILE A 224 -16.75 4.62 -3.43
C ILE A 224 -16.51 5.85 -4.30
N GLY A 225 -17.56 6.68 -4.47
CA GLY A 225 -17.49 7.99 -5.12
C GLY A 225 -17.79 8.00 -6.61
N TRP A 226 -18.09 6.85 -7.22
CA TRP A 226 -18.41 6.74 -8.65
C TRP A 226 -19.88 6.96 -8.98
N ASP A 227 -20.79 7.02 -7.98
CA ASP A 227 -22.24 7.15 -8.18
C ASP A 227 -22.65 8.47 -8.84
N THR A 228 -21.83 9.52 -8.70
CA THR A 228 -22.07 10.84 -9.29
C THR A 228 -21.40 11.02 -10.65
N LYS A 229 -20.68 10.01 -11.15
CA LYS A 229 -19.99 10.04 -12.44
C LYS A 229 -20.88 9.44 -13.52
N THR A 230 -20.98 10.10 -14.67
CA THR A 230 -21.56 9.49 -15.86
C THR A 230 -20.62 8.40 -16.38
N LEU A 231 -21.10 7.17 -16.45
CA LEU A 231 -20.35 6.01 -16.89
C LEU A 231 -20.84 5.51 -18.25
N PRO A 232 -19.97 4.94 -19.09
CA PRO A 232 -20.38 4.20 -20.29
C PRO A 232 -21.39 3.10 -19.95
N SER A 233 -22.31 2.81 -20.86
CA SER A 233 -23.43 1.87 -20.63
C SER A 233 -23.00 0.43 -20.35
N ASN A 234 -21.78 0.07 -20.75
CA ASN A 234 -21.18 -1.24 -20.55
C ASN A 234 -20.31 -1.32 -19.28
N VAL A 235 -20.27 -0.25 -18.47
CA VAL A 235 -19.62 -0.22 -17.16
C VAL A 235 -20.64 -0.41 -16.05
N LYS A 236 -20.53 -1.51 -15.33
CA LYS A 236 -21.35 -1.80 -14.16
C LYS A 236 -20.65 -1.27 -12.90
N ASN A 237 -21.21 -0.23 -12.26
CA ASN A 237 -20.78 0.22 -10.95
C ASN A 237 -21.40 -0.67 -9.87
N ILE A 238 -20.59 -1.31 -9.03
CA ILE A 238 -21.02 -2.19 -7.95
C ILE A 238 -20.81 -1.58 -6.55
N GLY A 239 -20.34 -0.32 -6.49
CA GLY A 239 -20.09 0.37 -5.24
C GLY A 239 -18.92 -0.23 -4.46
N HIS A 240 -18.99 -0.14 -3.14
CA HIS A 240 -17.94 -0.65 -2.27
C HIS A 240 -17.84 -2.18 -2.30
N VAL A 241 -16.62 -2.69 -2.48
CA VAL A 241 -16.31 -4.11 -2.35
C VAL A 241 -15.58 -4.31 -1.03
N TYR A 242 -16.14 -5.11 -0.14
CA TYR A 242 -15.57 -5.37 1.17
C TYR A 242 -14.40 -6.37 1.10
N THR A 243 -13.49 -6.29 2.04
CA THR A 243 -12.26 -7.13 2.07
C THR A 243 -12.53 -8.63 1.88
N PRO A 244 -13.55 -9.27 2.48
CA PRO A 244 -13.85 -10.68 2.24
C PRO A 244 -14.16 -11.02 0.77
N ASP A 245 -14.62 -10.04 0.00
CA ASP A 245 -14.99 -10.21 -1.42
C ASP A 245 -13.82 -9.89 -2.39
N HIS A 246 -12.70 -9.36 -1.91
CA HIS A 246 -11.58 -8.95 -2.75
C HIS A 246 -11.02 -10.12 -3.58
N ASN A 247 -10.89 -11.31 -2.99
CA ASN A 247 -10.41 -12.48 -3.72
C ASN A 247 -11.36 -12.87 -4.85
N ALA A 248 -12.67 -12.93 -4.58
CA ALA A 248 -13.67 -13.25 -5.61
C ALA A 248 -13.69 -12.17 -6.71
N PHE A 249 -13.57 -10.88 -6.34
CA PHE A 249 -13.44 -9.80 -7.32
C PHE A 249 -12.18 -9.95 -8.18
N ASN A 250 -11.05 -10.33 -7.63
CA ASN A 250 -9.82 -10.52 -8.40
C ASN A 250 -9.85 -11.77 -9.28
N CYS A 251 -10.45 -12.88 -8.81
CA CYS A 251 -10.47 -14.17 -9.50
C CYS A 251 -11.52 -14.27 -10.63
N THR A 252 -12.53 -13.42 -10.64
CA THR A 252 -13.70 -13.64 -11.52
C THR A 252 -13.59 -12.93 -12.87
N PRO A 253 -13.26 -11.63 -12.98
CA PRO A 253 -13.05 -10.98 -14.25
C PRO A 253 -11.94 -11.65 -15.06
N ARG A 254 -11.99 -11.54 -16.39
CA ARG A 254 -10.91 -12.07 -17.24
C ARG A 254 -9.55 -11.42 -16.91
N ALA A 255 -9.56 -10.12 -16.62
CA ALA A 255 -8.43 -9.39 -16.09
C ALA A 255 -8.90 -8.34 -15.08
N VAL A 256 -8.00 -7.91 -14.21
CA VAL A 256 -8.18 -6.76 -13.34
C VAL A 256 -7.19 -5.66 -13.70
N LEU A 257 -7.59 -4.41 -13.52
CA LEU A 257 -6.77 -3.25 -13.86
C LEU A 257 -6.22 -2.61 -12.57
N ASN A 258 -4.93 -2.33 -12.56
CA ASN A 258 -4.31 -1.42 -11.61
C ASN A 258 -4.09 -0.06 -12.27
N ILE A 259 -4.40 1.00 -11.54
CA ILE A 259 -4.12 2.39 -11.95
C ILE A 259 -3.44 3.08 -10.76
N SER A 260 -2.20 3.48 -10.98
CA SER A 260 -1.38 4.17 -9.99
C SER A 260 -1.86 5.60 -9.75
N ARG A 261 -1.63 6.14 -8.56
CA ARG A 261 -1.75 7.59 -8.31
C ARG A 261 -0.72 8.35 -9.14
N ALA A 262 -1.02 9.58 -9.51
CA ALA A 262 -0.15 10.38 -10.39
C ALA A 262 1.28 10.54 -9.85
N SER A 263 1.44 10.80 -8.55
CA SER A 263 2.76 10.89 -7.89
C SER A 263 3.52 9.56 -7.96
N MET A 264 2.88 8.44 -7.65
CA MET A 264 3.48 7.11 -7.68
C MET A 264 3.94 6.73 -9.10
N ALA A 265 3.11 6.99 -10.12
CA ALA A 265 3.46 6.73 -11.51
C ALA A 265 4.65 7.59 -11.98
N ARG A 266 4.74 8.84 -11.52
CA ARG A 266 5.82 9.77 -11.89
C ARG A 266 7.17 9.37 -11.30
N TYR A 267 7.20 8.98 -10.02
CA TYR A 267 8.43 8.52 -9.38
C TYR A 267 8.83 7.11 -9.83
N GLY A 268 7.87 6.29 -10.22
CA GLY A 268 8.12 4.88 -10.49
C GLY A 268 8.40 4.04 -9.24
N PHE A 269 8.76 2.78 -9.41
CA PHE A 269 9.14 1.85 -8.33
C PHE A 269 8.14 1.85 -7.15
N SER A 270 6.86 2.10 -7.44
CA SER A 270 5.82 2.26 -6.42
C SER A 270 4.62 1.37 -6.70
N PRO A 271 4.78 0.03 -6.66
CA PRO A 271 3.66 -0.88 -6.87
C PRO A 271 2.59 -0.66 -5.80
N ALA A 272 1.35 -0.45 -6.24
CA ALA A 272 0.23 -0.40 -5.31
C ALA A 272 0.04 -1.78 -4.63
N THR A 273 -0.49 -1.80 -3.42
CA THR A 273 -0.80 -3.03 -2.67
C THR A 273 -1.61 -4.02 -3.52
N ARG A 274 -2.55 -3.51 -4.31
CA ARG A 274 -3.38 -4.28 -5.24
C ARG A 274 -2.59 -5.15 -6.22
N VAL A 275 -1.43 -4.70 -6.66
CA VAL A 275 -0.61 -5.46 -7.61
C VAL A 275 -0.22 -6.82 -7.01
N PHE A 276 0.15 -6.84 -5.74
CA PHE A 276 0.49 -8.08 -5.02
C PHE A 276 -0.76 -8.87 -4.60
N GLU A 277 -1.84 -8.20 -4.22
CA GLU A 277 -3.12 -8.83 -3.86
C GLU A 277 -3.74 -9.56 -5.05
N ALA A 278 -3.79 -8.92 -6.23
CA ALA A 278 -4.31 -9.53 -7.45
C ALA A 278 -3.42 -10.69 -7.92
N ALA A 279 -2.10 -10.53 -7.88
CA ALA A 279 -1.15 -11.61 -8.19
C ALA A 279 -1.31 -12.79 -7.22
N GLY A 280 -1.49 -12.53 -5.91
CA GLY A 280 -1.78 -13.56 -4.91
C GLY A 280 -3.04 -14.36 -5.20
N ALA A 281 -4.07 -13.71 -5.72
CA ALA A 281 -5.32 -14.34 -6.18
C ALA A 281 -5.20 -15.03 -7.56
N ALA A 282 -4.01 -15.07 -8.16
CA ALA A 282 -3.75 -15.58 -9.52
C ALA A 282 -4.58 -14.85 -10.61
N ALA A 283 -4.91 -13.59 -10.40
CA ALA A 283 -5.59 -12.76 -11.39
C ALA A 283 -4.64 -12.33 -12.52
N CYS A 284 -5.12 -12.27 -13.76
CA CYS A 284 -4.42 -11.58 -14.81
C CYS A 284 -4.49 -10.08 -14.55
N LEU A 285 -3.36 -9.45 -14.32
CA LEU A 285 -3.28 -8.02 -14.02
C LEU A 285 -2.83 -7.24 -15.25
N ILE A 286 -3.62 -6.22 -15.61
CA ILE A 286 -3.20 -5.13 -16.50
C ILE A 286 -2.84 -3.95 -15.58
N THR A 287 -1.74 -3.26 -15.83
CA THR A 287 -1.35 -2.07 -15.08
C THR A 287 -1.01 -0.92 -16.03
N ASP A 288 -1.26 0.31 -15.57
CA ASP A 288 -0.67 1.49 -16.18
C ASP A 288 0.86 1.41 -16.11
N ALA A 289 1.56 1.95 -17.11
CA ALA A 289 3.01 1.92 -17.17
C ALA A 289 3.64 2.82 -16.10
N TRP A 290 4.67 2.32 -15.41
CA TRP A 290 5.53 3.05 -14.50
C TRP A 290 6.95 2.45 -14.50
N VAL A 291 7.94 3.24 -14.20
CA VAL A 291 9.36 2.83 -14.22
C VAL A 291 9.62 1.84 -13.08
N GLY A 292 10.30 0.73 -13.39
CA GLY A 292 10.70 -0.28 -12.40
C GLY A 292 9.69 -1.42 -12.20
N ILE A 293 8.71 -1.57 -13.10
CA ILE A 293 7.79 -2.72 -13.10
C ILE A 293 8.57 -4.04 -13.10
N GLU A 294 9.64 -4.09 -13.86
CA GLU A 294 10.49 -5.26 -14.11
C GLU A 294 11.17 -5.78 -12.83
N GLU A 295 11.28 -4.95 -11.79
CA GLU A 295 11.80 -5.39 -10.47
C GLU A 295 10.78 -6.29 -9.75
N PHE A 296 9.51 -6.22 -10.12
CA PHE A 296 8.43 -6.93 -9.45
C PHE A 296 7.84 -8.05 -10.30
N PHE A 297 7.59 -7.79 -11.58
CA PHE A 297 6.95 -8.73 -12.50
C PHE A 297 7.56 -8.59 -13.91
N GLU A 298 7.66 -9.73 -14.61
CA GLU A 298 8.07 -9.75 -16.01
C GLU A 298 6.90 -9.32 -16.91
N PRO A 299 7.03 -8.17 -17.64
CA PRO A 299 6.00 -7.73 -18.59
C PRO A 299 5.68 -8.82 -19.61
N ASP A 300 4.42 -8.87 -20.02
CA ASP A 300 3.81 -9.82 -20.94
C ASP A 300 3.75 -11.28 -20.44
N GLU A 301 4.54 -11.67 -19.46
CA GLU A 301 4.56 -13.02 -18.89
C GLU A 301 3.85 -13.11 -17.53
N GLU A 302 4.04 -12.11 -16.68
CA GLU A 302 3.52 -12.08 -15.31
C GLU A 302 2.54 -10.92 -15.10
N ILE A 303 2.62 -9.89 -15.96
CA ILE A 303 1.77 -8.70 -15.91
C ILE A 303 1.64 -8.11 -17.31
N LEU A 304 0.50 -7.51 -17.63
CA LEU A 304 0.31 -6.75 -18.88
C LEU A 304 0.45 -5.25 -18.56
N VAL A 305 1.25 -4.56 -19.36
CA VAL A 305 1.51 -3.13 -19.18
C VAL A 305 0.83 -2.32 -20.26
N ALA A 306 0.19 -1.21 -19.90
CA ALA A 306 -0.50 -0.32 -20.84
C ALA A 306 -0.06 1.13 -20.63
N HIS A 307 0.23 1.85 -21.72
CA HIS A 307 0.59 3.26 -21.71
C HIS A 307 -0.60 4.19 -21.99
N SER A 308 -1.74 3.62 -22.36
CA SER A 308 -2.96 4.37 -22.68
C SER A 308 -4.21 3.50 -22.53
N GLY A 309 -5.39 4.14 -22.56
CA GLY A 309 -6.66 3.43 -22.62
C GLY A 309 -6.84 2.59 -23.90
N GLU A 310 -6.21 2.99 -25.02
CA GLU A 310 -6.20 2.22 -26.26
C GLU A 310 -5.45 0.90 -26.10
N GLU A 311 -4.30 0.92 -25.40
CA GLU A 311 -3.55 -0.30 -25.10
C GLU A 311 -4.29 -1.20 -24.12
N VAL A 312 -4.98 -0.64 -23.11
CA VAL A 312 -5.89 -1.42 -22.24
C VAL A 312 -6.98 -2.09 -23.08
N ALA A 313 -7.62 -1.35 -24.00
CA ALA A 313 -8.64 -1.91 -24.90
C ALA A 313 -8.06 -3.03 -25.77
N ALA A 314 -6.86 -2.84 -26.32
CA ALA A 314 -6.17 -3.86 -27.11
C ALA A 314 -5.90 -5.14 -26.29
N HIS A 315 -5.40 -5.00 -25.05
CA HIS A 315 -5.23 -6.14 -24.16
C HIS A 315 -6.57 -6.87 -23.91
N VAL A 316 -7.65 -6.15 -23.61
CA VAL A 316 -8.97 -6.76 -23.38
C VAL A 316 -9.47 -7.53 -24.61
N VAL A 317 -9.21 -7.03 -25.82
CA VAL A 317 -9.62 -7.69 -27.09
C VAL A 317 -8.85 -8.98 -27.34
N HIS A 318 -7.53 -8.94 -27.15
CA HIS A 318 -6.64 -10.04 -27.51
C HIS A 318 -6.46 -11.09 -26.42
N LEU A 319 -6.78 -10.74 -25.16
CA LEU A 319 -6.61 -11.63 -24.03
C LEU A 319 -7.63 -12.78 -24.05
N THR A 320 -7.14 -13.98 -24.33
CA THR A 320 -7.96 -15.20 -24.22
C THR A 320 -8.08 -15.64 -22.76
N PRO A 321 -9.12 -16.43 -22.38
CA PRO A 321 -9.21 -16.97 -21.01
C PRO A 321 -8.01 -17.82 -20.60
N ASP A 322 -7.43 -18.58 -21.54
CA ASP A 322 -6.26 -19.41 -21.27
C ASP A 322 -5.02 -18.55 -21.00
N ARG A 323 -4.76 -17.54 -21.84
CA ARG A 323 -3.63 -16.63 -21.63
C ARG A 323 -3.77 -15.83 -20.33
N ALA A 324 -4.98 -15.37 -20.00
CA ALA A 324 -5.24 -14.71 -18.73
C ALA A 324 -4.87 -15.61 -17.53
N ARG A 325 -5.23 -16.88 -17.60
CA ARG A 325 -4.92 -17.86 -16.57
C ARG A 325 -3.42 -18.14 -16.46
N GLU A 326 -2.71 -18.25 -17.58
CA GLU A 326 -1.24 -18.43 -17.62
C GLU A 326 -0.51 -17.27 -16.95
N ILE A 327 -0.85 -16.03 -17.33
CA ILE A 327 -0.27 -14.80 -16.77
C ILE A 327 -0.56 -14.73 -15.27
N GLY A 328 -1.82 -14.91 -14.85
CA GLY A 328 -2.19 -14.86 -13.44
C GLY A 328 -1.47 -15.90 -12.58
N GLN A 329 -1.30 -17.12 -13.09
CA GLN A 329 -0.54 -18.18 -12.40
C GLN A 329 0.96 -17.88 -12.36
N ALA A 330 1.53 -17.27 -13.39
CA ALA A 330 2.92 -16.83 -13.41
C ALA A 330 3.14 -15.72 -12.38
N ALA A 331 2.26 -14.70 -12.36
CA ALA A 331 2.28 -13.65 -11.35
C ALA A 331 2.18 -14.20 -9.92
N GLN A 332 1.31 -15.19 -9.68
CA GLN A 332 1.17 -15.81 -8.37
C GLN A 332 2.45 -16.52 -7.93
N ARG A 333 3.09 -17.29 -8.82
CA ARG A 333 4.39 -17.92 -8.50
C ARG A 333 5.45 -16.90 -8.16
N ARG A 334 5.51 -15.80 -8.90
CA ARG A 334 6.47 -14.70 -8.67
C ARG A 334 6.25 -14.06 -7.31
N VAL A 335 5.02 -13.65 -7.00
CA VAL A 335 4.72 -12.94 -5.75
C VAL A 335 4.94 -13.81 -4.51
N LEU A 336 4.58 -15.09 -4.57
CA LEU A 336 4.84 -16.05 -3.49
C LEU A 336 6.34 -16.29 -3.27
N ALA A 337 7.12 -16.31 -4.34
CA ALA A 337 8.56 -16.58 -4.25
C ALA A 337 9.37 -15.37 -3.76
N GLN A 338 8.93 -14.12 -4.04
CA GLN A 338 9.80 -12.94 -3.88
C GLN A 338 9.15 -11.73 -3.20
N HIS A 339 7.81 -11.67 -3.10
CA HIS A 339 7.13 -10.44 -2.71
C HIS A 339 6.06 -10.66 -1.62
N THR A 340 6.34 -11.53 -0.64
CA THR A 340 5.47 -11.68 0.53
C THR A 340 5.91 -10.76 1.67
N TYR A 341 5.01 -10.47 2.61
CA TYR A 341 5.39 -9.73 3.82
C TYR A 341 6.39 -10.50 4.70
N ALA A 342 6.44 -11.83 4.63
CA ALA A 342 7.48 -12.61 5.30
C ALA A 342 8.89 -12.24 4.81
N GLN A 343 9.06 -12.03 3.49
CA GLN A 343 10.33 -11.59 2.91
C GLN A 343 10.64 -10.12 3.25
N ARG A 344 9.62 -9.24 3.31
CA ARG A 344 9.80 -7.86 3.76
C ARG A 344 10.23 -7.79 5.23
N ALA A 345 9.62 -8.61 6.08
CA ALA A 345 10.01 -8.71 7.48
C ALA A 345 11.44 -9.24 7.64
N ALA A 346 11.86 -10.23 6.83
CA ALA A 346 13.24 -10.72 6.82
C ALA A 346 14.24 -9.62 6.42
N GLN A 347 13.94 -8.85 5.37
CA GLN A 347 14.75 -7.70 4.95
C GLN A 347 14.88 -6.66 6.08
N LEU A 348 13.78 -6.37 6.78
CA LEU A 348 13.76 -5.42 7.88
C LEU A 348 14.60 -5.91 9.07
N ASP A 349 14.53 -7.19 9.39
CA ASP A 349 15.34 -7.80 10.44
C ASP A 349 16.83 -7.69 10.16
N GLU A 350 17.26 -8.00 8.94
CA GLU A 350 18.67 -7.90 8.56
C GLU A 350 19.22 -6.48 8.75
N ILE A 351 18.39 -5.45 8.42
CA ILE A 351 18.76 -4.05 8.61
C ILE A 351 18.85 -3.72 10.10
N LEU A 352 17.85 -4.11 10.89
CA LEU A 352 17.83 -3.81 12.31
C LEU A 352 18.89 -4.57 13.07
N GLU A 353 19.10 -5.87 12.83
CA GLU A 353 20.14 -6.67 13.48
C GLU A 353 21.54 -6.15 13.15
N GLY A 354 21.80 -5.78 11.90
CA GLY A 354 23.09 -5.17 11.50
C GLY A 354 23.37 -3.83 12.19
N ALA A 355 22.36 -3.17 12.69
CA ALA A 355 22.49 -1.91 13.41
C ALA A 355 22.76 -2.09 14.93
N PHE A 356 22.40 -3.26 15.51
CA PHE A 356 22.66 -3.59 16.92
C PHE A 356 24.05 -4.24 17.15
N VAL A 357 24.81 -4.49 16.08
CA VAL A 357 26.19 -5.00 16.14
C VAL A 357 27.18 -3.83 16.09
#